data_871943db1943bb068fa7dc6f675edcde
#
_entry.id   871943db1943bb068fa7dc6f675edcde
#
_cell.length_a   1.000
_cell.length_b   1.000
_cell.length_c   1.000
_cell.angle_alpha   90.00
_cell.angle_beta   90.00
_cell.angle_gamma   90.00
#
_symmetry.space_group_name_H-M   'P 1'
#
loop_
_entity.id
_entity.type
_entity.pdbx_description
1 polymer ?
#
loop_
_entity_poly.entity_id
_entity_poly.type
_entity_poly.pdbx_seq_one_letter_code
_entity_poly.pdbx_strand_id
1 'polypeptide(L)'
;TETARTDLYAAIPSLVRFAETYLAFRDGRASSMAVVQDPRTDTHVSMRFTRVVGIESDITCPMYGLKGRMDVCMEAEILSEAGLQRALLPIEIKTGRVTSSMEHMAQTSLYTMLLADAYGMHVDCGLLLYIQNCEMRRVHRVVREVRSLIMARNDMASYKVQKALLPSPTSLSELMELQRMCLFLLSFLLH
;
A
#
# COMPACT_ATOMS: atom_id res chain seq x y z
N THR A 1 -19.29 11.26 15.42
CA THR A 1 -20.52 11.68 14.73
C THR A 1 -21.36 10.44 14.39
N GLU A 2 -22.69 10.58 14.33
CA GLU A 2 -23.62 9.48 14.03
C GLU A 2 -23.35 8.86 12.66
N THR A 3 -22.95 9.66 11.69
CA THR A 3 -22.52 9.21 10.36
C THR A 3 -21.35 8.22 10.42
N ALA A 4 -20.27 8.57 11.16
CA ALA A 4 -19.11 7.68 11.29
C ALA A 4 -19.46 6.35 11.97
N ARG A 5 -20.41 6.37 12.91
CA ARG A 5 -20.92 5.16 13.56
C ARG A 5 -21.71 4.28 12.60
N THR A 6 -22.56 4.88 11.77
CA THR A 6 -23.33 4.18 10.74
C THR A 6 -22.39 3.55 9.71
N ASP A 7 -21.38 4.28 9.24
CA ASP A 7 -20.38 3.79 8.29
C ASP A 7 -19.58 2.62 8.87
N LEU A 8 -19.21 2.70 10.16
CA LEU A 8 -18.53 1.61 10.85
C LEU A 8 -19.40 0.35 10.93
N TYR A 9 -20.68 0.48 11.30
CA TYR A 9 -21.59 -0.67 11.33
C TYR A 9 -21.78 -1.29 9.94
N ALA A 10 -21.83 -0.47 8.89
CA ALA A 10 -21.93 -0.95 7.51
C ALA A 10 -20.67 -1.71 7.05
N ALA A 11 -19.52 -1.41 7.63
CA ALA A 11 -18.26 -2.10 7.30
C ALA A 11 -18.08 -3.46 8.02
N ILE A 12 -18.82 -3.72 9.12
CA ILE A 12 -18.65 -4.94 9.92
C ILE A 12 -18.73 -6.24 9.09
N PRO A 13 -19.72 -6.44 8.18
CA PRO A 13 -19.79 -7.68 7.40
C PRO A 13 -18.53 -7.91 6.53
N SER A 14 -17.97 -6.82 5.97
CA SER A 14 -16.76 -6.90 5.17
C SER A 14 -15.53 -7.22 6.03
N LEU A 15 -15.45 -6.68 7.24
CA LEU A 15 -14.39 -6.98 8.20
C LEU A 15 -14.45 -8.44 8.68
N VAL A 16 -15.65 -8.96 8.96
CA VAL A 16 -15.84 -10.37 9.30
C VAL A 16 -15.39 -11.27 8.16
N ARG A 17 -15.82 -10.97 6.92
CA ARG A 17 -15.38 -11.71 5.73
C ARG A 17 -13.85 -11.66 5.57
N PHE A 18 -13.24 -10.51 5.78
CA PHE A 18 -11.78 -10.37 5.75
C PHE A 18 -11.12 -11.29 6.77
N ALA A 19 -11.61 -11.28 8.01
CA ALA A 19 -11.07 -12.10 9.08
C ALA A 19 -11.19 -13.60 8.75
N GLU A 20 -12.34 -14.05 8.31
CA GLU A 20 -12.60 -15.45 7.92
C GLU A 20 -11.75 -15.89 6.73
N THR A 21 -11.49 -14.98 5.79
CA THR A 21 -10.77 -15.31 4.55
C THR A 21 -9.26 -15.32 4.75
N TYR A 22 -8.71 -14.34 5.47
CA TYR A 22 -7.27 -14.07 5.46
C TYR A 22 -6.55 -14.32 6.78
N LEU A 23 -7.27 -14.37 7.93
CA LEU A 23 -6.61 -14.53 9.22
C LEU A 23 -6.45 -16.02 9.60
N ALA A 24 -5.28 -16.33 10.15
CA ALA A 24 -5.05 -17.63 10.79
C ALA A 24 -5.71 -17.62 12.17
N PHE A 25 -6.81 -18.35 12.35
CA PHE A 25 -7.43 -18.48 13.66
C PHE A 25 -6.57 -19.33 14.59
N ARG A 26 -6.47 -18.92 15.86
CA ARG A 26 -5.68 -19.62 16.90
C ARG A 26 -6.24 -20.98 17.31
N ASP A 27 -7.47 -21.32 16.94
CA ASP A 27 -8.23 -22.47 17.46
C ASP A 27 -7.91 -23.79 16.77
N GLY A 28 -6.73 -23.93 16.16
CA GLY A 28 -6.29 -25.20 15.55
C GLY A 28 -7.05 -25.61 14.28
N ARG A 29 -8.05 -24.85 13.86
CA ARG A 29 -8.63 -24.98 12.52
C ARG A 29 -7.68 -24.30 11.55
N ALA A 30 -6.99 -25.11 10.75
CA ALA A 30 -6.19 -24.59 9.66
C ALA A 30 -7.12 -23.78 8.73
N SER A 31 -7.08 -22.45 8.86
CA SER A 31 -7.70 -21.57 7.87
C SER A 31 -7.04 -21.90 6.52
N SER A 32 -7.84 -22.17 5.51
CA SER A 32 -7.34 -22.31 4.15
C SER A 32 -6.63 -21.03 3.77
N MET A 33 -5.48 -21.15 3.12
CA MET A 33 -4.79 -19.97 2.59
C MET A 33 -5.65 -19.33 1.49
N ALA A 34 -5.86 -18.04 1.56
CA ALA A 34 -6.60 -17.30 0.54
C ALA A 34 -5.72 -17.04 -0.68
N VAL A 35 -6.31 -17.14 -1.86
CA VAL A 35 -5.63 -16.81 -3.12
C VAL A 35 -5.70 -15.32 -3.35
N VAL A 36 -4.53 -14.69 -3.54
CA VAL A 36 -4.42 -13.27 -3.84
C VAL A 36 -3.72 -13.08 -5.18
N GLN A 37 -4.33 -12.30 -6.05
CA GLN A 37 -3.87 -12.04 -7.41
C GLN A 37 -3.10 -10.73 -7.51
N ASP A 38 -2.06 -10.72 -8.33
CA ASP A 38 -1.46 -9.49 -8.84
C ASP A 38 -2.09 -9.19 -10.22
N PRO A 39 -2.90 -8.13 -10.33
CA PRO A 39 -3.64 -7.84 -11.55
C PRO A 39 -2.74 -7.41 -12.73
N ARG A 40 -1.46 -7.11 -12.48
CA ARG A 40 -0.50 -6.70 -13.52
C ARG A 40 0.24 -7.86 -14.17
N THR A 41 0.48 -8.91 -13.39
CA THR A 41 1.27 -10.07 -13.83
C THR A 41 0.43 -11.33 -13.99
N ASP A 42 -0.84 -11.26 -13.60
CA ASP A 42 -1.77 -12.41 -13.53
C ASP A 42 -1.24 -13.57 -12.68
N THR A 43 -0.31 -13.27 -11.78
CA THR A 43 0.24 -14.28 -10.86
C THR A 43 -0.61 -14.36 -9.60
N HIS A 44 -0.74 -15.59 -9.07
CA HIS A 44 -1.49 -15.88 -7.87
C HIS A 44 -0.55 -16.42 -6.80
N VAL A 45 -0.81 -16.06 -5.56
CA VAL A 45 -0.17 -16.66 -4.39
C VAL A 45 -1.24 -17.00 -3.36
N SER A 46 -1.04 -18.11 -2.65
CA SER A 46 -1.88 -18.43 -1.51
C SER A 46 -1.26 -17.87 -0.24
N MET A 47 -2.02 -17.11 0.55
CA MET A 47 -1.51 -16.51 1.77
C MET A 47 -2.51 -16.50 2.91
N ARG A 48 -1.99 -16.35 4.13
CA ARG A 48 -2.76 -16.06 5.34
C ARG A 48 -1.96 -15.18 6.27
N PHE A 49 -2.64 -14.31 7.01
CA PHE A 49 -1.99 -13.47 8.01
C PHE A 49 -1.92 -14.18 9.36
N THR A 50 -0.77 -14.05 9.99
CA THR A 50 -0.49 -14.70 11.27
C THR A 50 -0.41 -13.72 12.43
N ARG A 51 0.01 -12.48 12.18
CA ARG A 51 0.20 -11.47 13.22
C ARG A 51 0.10 -10.06 12.66
N VAL A 52 -0.57 -9.17 13.40
CA VAL A 52 -0.50 -7.72 13.18
C VAL A 52 0.78 -7.20 13.81
N VAL A 53 1.58 -6.48 13.05
CA VAL A 53 2.85 -5.88 13.49
C VAL A 53 2.66 -4.41 13.83
N GLY A 54 1.86 -3.69 13.04
CA GLY A 54 1.56 -2.28 13.26
C GLY A 54 0.26 -1.85 12.62
N ILE A 55 -0.39 -0.87 13.19
CA ILE A 55 -1.60 -0.20 12.68
C ILE A 55 -1.33 1.30 12.73
N GLU A 56 -1.71 2.04 11.66
CA GLU A 56 -1.48 3.49 11.55
C GLU A 56 -0.03 3.88 11.91
N SER A 57 0.91 3.08 11.42
CA SER A 57 2.31 3.18 11.86
C SER A 57 3.09 4.15 11.00
N ASP A 58 3.66 5.17 11.64
CA ASP A 58 4.59 6.07 10.99
C ASP A 58 5.89 5.33 10.64
N ILE A 59 6.32 5.48 9.40
CA ILE A 59 7.55 4.90 8.89
C ILE A 59 8.38 5.97 8.19
N THR A 60 9.67 5.97 8.47
CA THR A 60 10.62 6.90 7.86
C THR A 60 11.75 6.16 7.19
N CYS A 61 12.19 6.68 6.05
CA CYS A 61 13.35 6.18 5.32
C CYS A 61 14.30 7.37 5.05
N PRO A 62 15.28 7.59 5.92
CA PRO A 62 16.23 8.69 5.77
C PRO A 62 17.04 8.60 4.48
N MET A 63 17.36 7.39 4.02
CA MET A 63 18.09 7.15 2.77
C MET A 63 17.40 7.81 1.57
N TYR A 64 16.09 7.71 1.50
CA TYR A 64 15.33 8.32 0.41
C TYR A 64 14.65 9.64 0.81
N GLY A 65 14.80 10.10 2.05
CA GLY A 65 14.16 11.31 2.56
C GLY A 65 12.63 11.25 2.44
N LEU A 66 12.07 10.07 2.72
CA LEU A 66 10.64 9.80 2.67
C LEU A 66 10.12 9.41 4.04
N LYS A 67 8.89 9.75 4.31
CA LYS A 67 8.12 9.26 5.45
C LYS A 67 6.68 9.02 5.01
N GLY A 68 5.99 8.15 5.71
CA GLY A 68 4.59 7.85 5.45
C GLY A 68 3.96 7.18 6.64
N ARG A 69 2.65 7.02 6.60
CA ARG A 69 1.87 6.27 7.58
C ARG A 69 1.20 5.12 6.88
N MET A 70 1.56 3.90 7.28
CA MET A 70 0.96 2.68 6.75
C MET A 70 -0.32 2.38 7.52
N ASP A 71 -1.40 2.05 6.82
CA ASP A 71 -2.65 1.66 7.47
C ASP A 71 -2.44 0.43 8.35
N VAL A 72 -1.88 -0.64 7.77
CA VAL A 72 -1.59 -1.88 8.51
C VAL A 72 -0.29 -2.51 8.02
N CYS A 73 0.47 -3.10 8.93
CA CYS A 73 1.60 -3.97 8.65
C CYS A 73 1.36 -5.34 9.29
N MET A 74 1.41 -6.40 8.49
CA MET A 74 1.12 -7.77 8.96
C MET A 74 2.20 -8.77 8.57
N GLU A 75 2.45 -9.74 9.44
CA GLU A 75 3.13 -10.96 9.04
C GLU A 75 2.17 -11.89 8.31
N ALA A 76 2.65 -12.45 7.21
CA ALA A 76 1.92 -13.39 6.39
C ALA A 76 2.75 -14.66 6.14
N GLU A 77 2.08 -15.79 6.06
CA GLU A 77 2.59 -17.01 5.43
C GLU A 77 2.12 -17.02 3.98
N ILE A 78 3.07 -17.18 3.07
CA ILE A 78 2.85 -17.19 1.62
C ILE A 78 3.30 -18.51 1.07
N LEU A 79 2.41 -19.21 0.39
CA LEU A 79 2.71 -20.43 -0.33
C LEU A 79 2.89 -20.10 -1.82
N SER A 80 4.09 -20.32 -2.31
CA SER A 80 4.47 -20.17 -3.71
C SER A 80 5.08 -21.47 -4.23
N GLU A 81 5.49 -21.50 -5.49
CA GLU A 81 6.22 -22.63 -6.07
C GLU A 81 7.53 -22.94 -5.32
N ALA A 82 8.14 -21.93 -4.71
CA ALA A 82 9.34 -22.05 -3.89
C ALA A 82 9.09 -22.63 -2.48
N GLY A 83 7.82 -22.91 -2.13
CA GLY A 83 7.40 -23.41 -0.83
C GLY A 83 6.77 -22.35 0.07
N LEU A 84 6.61 -22.68 1.34
CA LEU A 84 6.03 -21.81 2.36
C LEU A 84 7.07 -20.81 2.88
N GLN A 85 6.76 -19.55 2.78
CA GLN A 85 7.61 -18.44 3.22
C GLN A 85 6.86 -17.53 4.19
N ARG A 86 7.59 -16.88 5.10
CA ARG A 86 7.06 -15.81 5.94
C ARG A 86 7.55 -14.48 5.44
N ALA A 87 6.64 -13.53 5.33
CA ALA A 87 6.92 -12.18 4.88
C ALA A 87 6.21 -11.15 5.76
N LEU A 88 6.81 -9.96 5.86
CA LEU A 88 6.19 -8.79 6.42
C LEU A 88 5.62 -7.96 5.27
N LEU A 89 4.32 -7.67 5.30
CA LEU A 89 3.62 -7.03 4.20
C LEU A 89 2.91 -5.75 4.67
N PRO A 90 3.12 -4.63 3.98
CA PRO A 90 2.29 -3.44 4.15
C PRO A 90 0.93 -3.66 3.47
N ILE A 91 -0.14 -3.25 4.12
CA ILE A 91 -1.50 -3.29 3.59
C ILE A 91 -2.04 -1.87 3.59
N GLU A 92 -2.42 -1.42 2.42
CA GLU A 92 -3.14 -0.17 2.21
C GLU A 92 -4.63 -0.47 2.08
N ILE A 93 -5.47 0.21 2.86
CA ILE A 93 -6.92 0.00 2.92
C ILE A 93 -7.64 1.12 2.17
N LYS A 94 -8.51 0.75 1.27
CA LYS A 94 -9.37 1.68 0.52
C LYS A 94 -10.83 1.41 0.79
N THR A 95 -11.55 2.46 1.18
CA THR A 95 -13.00 2.40 1.44
C THR A 95 -13.84 2.61 0.18
N GLY A 96 -13.21 3.06 -0.92
CA GLY A 96 -13.87 3.29 -2.21
C GLY A 96 -14.09 2.01 -3.02
N ARG A 97 -14.64 2.20 -4.22
CA ARG A 97 -14.80 1.10 -5.19
C ARG A 97 -13.46 0.60 -5.68
N VAL A 98 -13.43 -0.66 -6.08
CA VAL A 98 -12.25 -1.27 -6.70
C VAL A 98 -11.91 -0.51 -7.99
N THR A 99 -10.69 0.01 -8.05
CA THR A 99 -10.17 0.75 -9.21
C THR A 99 -8.77 0.27 -9.55
N SER A 100 -8.37 0.43 -10.81
CA SER A 100 -6.98 0.23 -11.24
C SER A 100 -6.20 1.54 -11.11
N SER A 101 -6.25 2.17 -9.93
CA SER A 101 -5.58 3.44 -9.68
C SER A 101 -4.07 3.25 -9.61
N MET A 102 -3.35 3.94 -10.48
CA MET A 102 -1.88 4.01 -10.44
C MET A 102 -1.39 4.63 -9.14
N GLU A 103 -2.14 5.56 -8.58
CA GLU A 103 -1.84 6.22 -7.30
C GLU A 103 -1.85 5.21 -6.14
N HIS A 104 -2.88 4.38 -6.03
CA HIS A 104 -2.95 3.34 -5.00
C HIS A 104 -1.81 2.33 -5.12
N MET A 105 -1.49 1.91 -6.35
CA MET A 105 -0.37 0.99 -6.59
C MET A 105 0.99 1.64 -6.27
N ALA A 106 1.16 2.91 -6.62
CA ALA A 106 2.38 3.66 -6.33
C ALA A 106 2.58 3.84 -4.82
N GLN A 107 1.53 4.20 -4.08
CA GLN A 107 1.52 4.30 -2.62
C GLN A 107 1.94 2.98 -1.98
N THR A 108 1.29 1.88 -2.36
CA THR A 108 1.61 0.54 -1.84
C THR A 108 3.06 0.15 -2.17
N SER A 109 3.56 0.46 -3.38
CA SER A 109 4.94 0.18 -3.78
C SER A 109 5.96 0.99 -2.97
N LEU A 110 5.66 2.25 -2.63
CA LEU A 110 6.52 3.06 -1.76
C LEU A 110 6.57 2.48 -0.34
N TYR A 111 5.46 2.02 0.21
CA TYR A 111 5.45 1.38 1.52
C TYR A 111 6.29 0.10 1.56
N THR A 112 6.34 -0.69 0.49
CA THR A 112 7.25 -1.86 0.45
C THR A 112 8.71 -1.44 0.56
N MET A 113 9.08 -0.32 -0.08
CA MET A 113 10.43 0.20 -0.01
C MET A 113 10.77 0.76 1.38
N LEU A 114 9.86 1.56 1.95
CA LEU A 114 10.03 2.13 3.29
C LEU A 114 10.15 1.02 4.34
N LEU A 115 9.31 -0.02 4.24
CA LEU A 115 9.31 -1.15 5.15
C LEU A 115 10.61 -1.97 5.03
N ALA A 116 11.08 -2.19 3.79
CA ALA A 116 12.33 -2.92 3.53
C ALA A 116 13.53 -2.19 4.16
N ASP A 117 13.59 -0.86 4.05
CA ASP A 117 14.64 -0.05 4.64
C ASP A 117 14.58 -0.03 6.16
N ALA A 118 13.39 0.22 6.72
CA ALA A 118 13.21 0.35 8.17
C ALA A 118 13.49 -0.94 8.94
N TYR A 119 13.19 -2.10 8.37
CA TYR A 119 13.39 -3.41 9.01
C TYR A 119 14.60 -4.17 8.49
N GLY A 120 15.35 -3.62 7.52
CA GLY A 120 16.51 -4.28 6.93
C GLY A 120 16.21 -5.61 6.26
N MET A 121 15.01 -5.76 5.69
CA MET A 121 14.53 -7.01 5.12
C MET A 121 14.00 -6.82 3.70
N HIS A 122 13.95 -7.94 2.96
CA HIS A 122 13.41 -7.92 1.60
C HIS A 122 11.88 -7.94 1.62
N VAL A 123 11.26 -6.95 0.98
CA VAL A 123 9.80 -6.83 0.84
C VAL A 123 9.47 -6.67 -0.64
N ASP A 124 8.99 -7.76 -1.27
CA ASP A 124 8.74 -7.79 -2.72
C ASP A 124 7.44 -7.16 -3.15
N CYS A 125 6.45 -7.20 -2.28
CA CYS A 125 5.12 -6.73 -2.60
C CYS A 125 4.44 -6.12 -1.38
N GLY A 126 3.47 -5.28 -1.65
CA GLY A 126 2.46 -4.84 -0.69
C GLY A 126 1.09 -5.34 -1.09
N LEU A 127 0.11 -5.04 -0.27
CA LEU A 127 -1.26 -5.44 -0.46
C LEU A 127 -2.16 -4.22 -0.49
N LEU A 128 -3.16 -4.26 -1.35
CA LEU A 128 -4.19 -3.24 -1.49
C LEU A 128 -5.54 -3.88 -1.21
N LEU A 129 -6.18 -3.49 -0.12
CA LEU A 129 -7.45 -4.03 0.32
C LEU A 129 -8.58 -3.04 0.03
N TYR A 130 -9.53 -3.43 -0.80
CA TYR A 130 -10.80 -2.72 -0.99
C TYR A 130 -11.85 -3.32 -0.05
N ILE A 131 -12.08 -2.62 1.07
CA ILE A 131 -12.86 -3.18 2.18
C ILE A 131 -14.33 -3.45 1.84
N GLN A 132 -14.95 -2.63 0.98
CA GLN A 132 -16.35 -2.80 0.60
C GLN A 132 -16.63 -4.16 -0.03
N ASN A 133 -15.74 -4.63 -0.90
CA ASN A 133 -15.87 -5.90 -1.60
C ASN A 133 -15.07 -7.02 -0.93
N CYS A 134 -14.28 -6.70 0.11
CA CYS A 134 -13.27 -7.59 0.69
C CYS A 134 -12.33 -8.15 -0.39
N GLU A 135 -11.97 -7.31 -1.37
CA GLU A 135 -11.07 -7.68 -2.45
C GLU A 135 -9.64 -7.25 -2.12
N MET A 136 -8.75 -8.23 -2.07
CA MET A 136 -7.33 -7.98 -1.84
C MET A 136 -6.54 -8.21 -3.13
N ARG A 137 -5.67 -7.26 -3.44
CA ARG A 137 -4.77 -7.31 -4.58
C ARG A 137 -3.33 -7.26 -4.11
N ARG A 138 -2.50 -8.08 -4.71
CA ARG A 138 -1.07 -8.01 -4.56
C ARG A 138 -0.51 -6.94 -5.49
N VAL A 139 0.35 -6.09 -4.96
CA VAL A 139 1.08 -5.07 -5.71
C VAL A 139 2.56 -5.38 -5.64
N HIS A 140 3.08 -6.00 -6.68
CA HIS A 140 4.50 -6.30 -6.77
C HIS A 140 5.30 -5.01 -6.97
N ARG A 141 6.43 -4.89 -6.24
CA ARG A 141 7.32 -3.73 -6.34
C ARG A 141 8.09 -3.76 -7.66
N VAL A 142 7.78 -2.81 -8.54
CA VAL A 142 8.50 -2.62 -9.79
C VAL A 142 9.57 -1.55 -9.61
N VAL A 143 10.83 -1.95 -9.65
CA VAL A 143 11.99 -1.05 -9.38
C VAL A 143 11.96 0.20 -10.26
N ARG A 144 11.59 0.08 -11.53
CA ARG A 144 11.50 1.22 -12.45
C ARG A 144 10.44 2.24 -12.02
N GLU A 145 9.29 1.78 -11.55
CA GLU A 145 8.21 2.65 -11.05
C GLU A 145 8.65 3.38 -9.79
N VAL A 146 9.21 2.65 -8.82
CA VAL A 146 9.74 3.24 -7.58
C VAL A 146 10.82 4.28 -7.89
N ARG A 147 11.73 3.98 -8.82
CA ARG A 147 12.74 4.94 -9.28
C ARG A 147 12.10 6.22 -9.83
N SER A 148 11.08 6.11 -10.67
CA SER A 148 10.37 7.26 -11.23
C SER A 148 9.71 8.11 -10.14
N LEU A 149 9.12 7.48 -9.13
CA LEU A 149 8.53 8.19 -7.98
C LEU A 149 9.59 8.94 -7.16
N ILE A 150 10.76 8.33 -6.92
CA ILE A 150 11.88 9.00 -6.23
C ILE A 150 12.41 10.18 -7.05
N MET A 151 12.53 10.03 -8.37
CA MET A 151 12.95 11.14 -9.24
C MET A 151 11.95 12.29 -9.20
N ALA A 152 10.65 12.01 -9.33
CA ALA A 152 9.61 13.02 -9.23
C ALA A 152 9.65 13.75 -7.87
N ARG A 153 9.87 13.02 -6.78
CA ARG A 153 10.07 13.62 -5.44
C ARG A 153 11.30 14.54 -5.41
N ASN A 154 12.41 14.14 -6.03
CA ASN A 154 13.63 14.96 -6.08
C ASN A 154 13.38 16.26 -6.85
N ASP A 155 12.66 16.19 -7.96
CA ASP A 155 12.30 17.36 -8.74
C ASP A 155 11.44 18.33 -7.91
N MET A 156 10.43 17.81 -7.21
CA MET A 156 9.61 18.63 -6.31
C MET A 156 10.43 19.27 -5.19
N ALA A 157 11.35 18.50 -4.57
CA ALA A 157 12.21 19.02 -3.52
C ALA A 157 13.13 20.12 -4.05
N SER A 158 13.68 19.95 -5.25
CA SER A 158 14.49 20.96 -5.94
C SER A 158 13.72 22.25 -6.17
N TYR A 159 12.50 22.17 -6.71
CA TYR A 159 11.63 23.36 -6.88
C TYR A 159 11.35 24.06 -5.55
N LYS A 160 11.06 23.29 -4.51
CA LYS A 160 10.77 23.83 -3.18
C LYS A 160 11.97 24.57 -2.59
N VAL A 161 13.17 24.01 -2.71
CA VAL A 161 14.42 24.60 -2.18
C VAL A 161 14.82 25.84 -2.97
N GLN A 162 14.76 25.79 -4.28
CA GLN A 162 15.16 26.90 -5.15
C GLN A 162 14.15 28.05 -5.18
N LYS A 163 12.98 27.90 -4.58
CA LYS A 163 11.85 28.84 -4.71
C LYS A 163 11.51 29.15 -6.16
N ALA A 164 11.91 28.27 -7.08
CA ALA A 164 11.62 28.42 -8.47
C ALA A 164 10.11 28.35 -8.68
N LEU A 165 9.59 29.23 -9.49
CA LEU A 165 8.23 29.13 -9.99
C LEU A 165 8.13 27.79 -10.72
N LEU A 166 7.10 27.01 -10.40
CA LEU A 166 6.76 25.85 -11.21
C LEU A 166 6.66 26.31 -12.66
N PRO A 167 7.24 25.56 -13.62
CA PRO A 167 7.04 25.91 -15.03
C PRO A 167 5.54 26.01 -15.28
N SER A 168 5.13 27.10 -15.94
CA SER A 168 3.72 27.27 -16.28
C SER A 168 3.28 26.04 -17.07
N PRO A 169 2.28 25.27 -16.59
CA PRO A 169 1.82 24.12 -17.31
C PRO A 169 1.30 24.56 -18.68
N THR A 170 1.71 23.85 -19.70
CA THR A 170 1.34 24.15 -21.08
C THR A 170 -0.10 23.74 -21.40
N SER A 171 -0.68 22.88 -20.55
CA SER A 171 -2.06 22.42 -20.69
C SER A 171 -2.75 22.20 -19.34
N LEU A 172 -4.07 22.25 -19.35
CA LEU A 172 -4.90 21.99 -18.16
C LEU A 172 -4.71 20.54 -17.67
N SER A 173 -4.49 19.59 -18.58
CA SER A 173 -4.21 18.18 -18.28
C SER A 173 -2.89 18.00 -17.55
N GLU A 174 -1.82 18.67 -17.98
CA GLU A 174 -0.53 18.69 -17.29
C GLU A 174 -0.63 19.30 -15.90
N LEU A 175 -1.41 20.39 -15.75
CA LEU A 175 -1.66 21.00 -14.44
C LEU A 175 -2.34 20.02 -13.49
N MET A 176 -3.37 19.32 -13.97
CA MET A 176 -4.10 18.34 -13.16
C MET A 176 -3.24 17.11 -12.80
N GLU A 177 -2.38 16.68 -13.70
CA GLU A 177 -1.48 15.56 -13.46
C GLU A 177 -0.36 15.95 -12.49
N LEU A 178 0.25 17.11 -12.65
CA LEU A 178 1.20 17.68 -11.69
C LEU A 178 0.57 17.90 -10.32
N GLN A 179 -0.67 18.39 -10.26
CA GLN A 179 -1.39 18.61 -9.01
C GLN A 179 -1.71 17.29 -8.29
N ARG A 180 -2.10 16.24 -9.02
CA ARG A 180 -2.30 14.88 -8.48
C ARG A 180 -1.00 14.29 -7.95
N MET A 181 0.08 14.37 -8.73
CA MET A 181 1.40 13.91 -8.29
C MET A 181 1.91 14.70 -7.08
N CYS A 182 1.72 16.03 -7.09
CA CYS A 182 2.09 16.88 -5.96
C CYS A 182 1.33 16.52 -4.69
N LEU A 183 0.01 16.35 -4.74
CA LEU A 183 -0.81 15.97 -3.59
C LEU A 183 -0.42 14.59 -3.08
N PHE A 184 -0.19 13.63 -3.98
CA PHE A 184 0.26 12.29 -3.62
C PHE A 184 1.64 12.31 -2.94
N LEU A 185 2.63 12.97 -3.56
CA LEU A 185 3.98 13.06 -2.99
C LEU A 185 4.04 13.95 -1.74
N LEU A 186 3.19 14.97 -1.64
CA LEU A 186 3.06 15.80 -0.43
C LEU A 186 2.51 15.00 0.75
N SER A 187 1.66 14.01 0.53
CA SER A 187 1.24 13.11 1.60
C SER A 187 2.40 12.31 2.20
N PHE A 188 3.46 12.08 1.43
CA PHE A 188 4.71 11.44 1.88
C PHE A 188 5.78 12.42 2.40
N LEU A 189 5.61 13.74 2.16
CA LEU A 189 6.60 14.74 2.53
C LEU A 189 6.20 15.61 3.73
N LEU A 190 4.92 15.70 4.05
CA LEU A 190 4.37 16.71 4.97
C LEU A 190 3.81 16.17 6.29
N HIS A 191 3.97 14.88 6.55
CA HIS A 191 3.59 14.34 7.87
C HIS A 191 4.79 14.09 8.77
#